data_920f800e60a60654bfa7f7b2799d1f31
#
_entry.id   920f800e60a60654bfa7f7b2799d1f31
#
_cell.length_a   1.000
_cell.length_b   1.000
_cell.length_c   1.000
_cell.angle_alpha   90.00
_cell.angle_beta   90.00
_cell.angle_gamma   90.00
#
_symmetry.space_group_name_H-M   'P 1'
#
loop_
_entity.id
_entity.type
_entity.pdbx_description
1 polymer ?
#
loop_
_entity_poly.entity_id
_entity_poly.type
_entity_poly.pdbx_seq_one_letter_code
_entity_poly.pdbx_strand_id
1 'polypeptide(L)'
;MPRPKPSRRPGNQGNKRSGKRGDNRSRPSRADGPLELQNPHAALLALKRRPQDAVALQVSGEGGPAWNRVLALVQEHGIRVEEMDRSQRDSPGDRGGRRTGVALAIAGPPASKLNAMLAETTDGTDGGLWLALEQVQDPRNLGAIFRSGAFFGVRGVILTKDRSASLTAIACDTAAGGADAIPHCVVTNLARTLEVAREEYALRVVGASEHAEEPIAAIGRGPNTLLVLGNEEKGLRRLTRERCDRLAAIPAGGSGHEVGSLNVSVAAGVLMHSLTQGPQ
;
A
#
# COMPACT_ATOMS: atom_id res chain seq x y z
N MET A 1 -66.55 32.75 -31.84
CA MET A 1 -66.65 31.73 -30.77
C MET A 1 -65.32 31.59 -30.08
N PRO A 2 -65.17 32.04 -28.84
CA PRO A 2 -63.91 31.93 -28.11
C PRO A 2 -63.86 30.62 -27.30
N ARG A 3 -62.69 29.99 -27.20
CA ARG A 3 -62.41 28.78 -26.46
C ARG A 3 -62.39 29.05 -24.93
N PRO A 4 -62.83 28.10 -24.08
CA PRO A 4 -62.83 28.26 -22.63
C PRO A 4 -61.45 28.03 -22.01
N LYS A 5 -61.17 28.77 -20.93
CA LYS A 5 -59.95 28.65 -20.07
C LYS A 5 -60.10 27.46 -19.15
N PRO A 6 -58.97 26.74 -18.83
CA PRO A 6 -58.98 25.69 -17.84
C PRO A 6 -58.92 26.24 -16.39
N SER A 7 -59.67 25.55 -15.52
CA SER A 7 -59.88 25.84 -14.11
C SER A 7 -58.60 25.60 -13.24
N ARG A 8 -58.42 26.50 -12.25
CA ARG A 8 -57.41 26.40 -11.18
C ARG A 8 -57.79 25.28 -10.21
N ARG A 9 -56.86 24.39 -9.91
CA ARG A 9 -56.92 23.49 -8.76
C ARG A 9 -56.29 24.14 -7.53
N PRO A 10 -56.77 23.87 -6.29
CA PRO A 10 -56.30 24.49 -5.07
C PRO A 10 -55.00 23.83 -4.58
N GLY A 11 -54.16 24.65 -3.92
CA GLY A 11 -52.85 24.28 -3.41
C GLY A 11 -52.90 23.29 -2.23
N ASN A 12 -51.99 22.37 -2.27
CA ASN A 12 -51.73 21.41 -1.20
C ASN A 12 -50.69 22.01 -0.24
N GLN A 13 -51.10 22.16 1.01
CA GLN A 13 -50.26 22.69 2.11
C GLN A 13 -49.12 21.74 2.46
N GLY A 14 -47.92 22.24 2.36
CA GLY A 14 -46.71 21.53 2.68
C GLY A 14 -46.56 21.18 4.16
N ASN A 15 -46.40 19.92 4.44
CA ASN A 15 -46.08 19.37 5.74
C ASN A 15 -44.56 19.49 5.97
N LYS A 16 -44.13 20.42 6.82
CA LYS A 16 -42.75 20.58 7.29
C LYS A 16 -42.36 19.39 8.19
N ARG A 17 -41.74 18.38 7.62
CA ARG A 17 -41.04 17.36 8.41
C ARG A 17 -39.63 17.87 8.76
N SER A 18 -39.42 18.14 10.05
CA SER A 18 -38.12 18.41 10.65
C SER A 18 -37.21 17.20 10.46
N GLY A 19 -36.27 17.33 9.52
CA GLY A 19 -35.21 16.34 9.33
C GLY A 19 -34.21 16.41 10.48
N LYS A 20 -34.23 15.43 11.38
CA LYS A 20 -33.12 15.14 12.28
C LYS A 20 -31.87 14.93 11.42
N ARG A 21 -30.87 15.80 11.55
CA ARG A 21 -29.51 15.55 11.06
C ARG A 21 -28.99 14.30 11.76
N GLY A 22 -29.10 13.18 11.09
CA GLY A 22 -28.44 11.94 11.49
C GLY A 22 -26.94 12.15 11.38
N ASP A 23 -26.28 11.95 12.50
CA ASP A 23 -24.83 11.87 12.66
C ASP A 23 -24.32 10.75 11.70
N ASN A 24 -23.82 11.15 10.55
CA ASN A 24 -23.30 10.22 9.53
C ASN A 24 -21.89 9.80 9.95
N ARG A 25 -21.82 9.09 11.08
CA ARG A 25 -20.61 8.30 11.41
C ARG A 25 -20.50 7.27 10.30
N SER A 26 -19.55 7.51 9.40
CA SER A 26 -19.13 6.59 8.35
C SER A 26 -19.03 5.18 8.92
N ARG A 27 -19.93 4.28 8.50
CA ARG A 27 -19.80 2.85 8.80
C ARG A 27 -18.44 2.42 8.30
N PRO A 28 -17.61 1.75 9.15
CA PRO A 28 -16.37 1.16 8.68
C PRO A 28 -16.68 0.22 7.50
N SER A 29 -15.86 0.31 6.48
CA SER A 29 -15.98 -0.58 5.31
C SER A 29 -15.75 -2.03 5.75
N ARG A 30 -16.35 -2.99 5.08
CA ARG A 30 -16.33 -4.44 5.37
C ARG A 30 -14.93 -5.10 5.42
N ALA A 31 -13.86 -4.32 5.58
CA ALA A 31 -12.45 -4.74 5.67
C ALA A 31 -11.88 -4.73 7.10
N ASP A 32 -12.70 -4.54 8.15
CA ASP A 32 -12.23 -4.29 9.53
C ASP A 32 -12.07 -5.55 10.40
N GLY A 33 -12.03 -6.73 9.80
CA GLY A 33 -11.66 -7.97 10.51
C GLY A 33 -10.13 -8.16 10.55
N PRO A 34 -9.64 -9.06 11.43
CA PRO A 34 -8.22 -9.40 11.43
C PRO A 34 -7.80 -10.00 10.09
N LEU A 35 -6.57 -9.70 9.67
CA LEU A 35 -5.94 -10.32 8.51
C LEU A 35 -5.54 -11.75 8.85
N GLU A 36 -5.75 -12.68 7.91
CA GLU A 36 -5.27 -14.06 8.03
C GLU A 36 -3.96 -14.20 7.24
N LEU A 37 -2.84 -14.10 7.94
CA LEU A 37 -1.51 -14.26 7.33
C LEU A 37 -1.15 -15.74 7.20
N GLN A 38 -0.97 -16.18 5.97
CA GLN A 38 -0.61 -17.56 5.62
C GLN A 38 0.88 -17.73 5.30
N ASN A 39 1.60 -16.62 5.11
CA ASN A 39 3.04 -16.63 4.93
C ASN A 39 3.74 -16.58 6.30
N PRO A 40 4.53 -17.62 6.68
CA PRO A 40 5.19 -17.68 7.98
C PRO A 40 6.18 -16.54 8.21
N HIS A 41 6.80 -15.98 7.16
CA HIS A 41 7.69 -14.82 7.30
C HIS A 41 6.92 -13.54 7.63
N ALA A 42 5.75 -13.34 7.00
CA ALA A 42 4.86 -12.23 7.33
C ALA A 42 4.36 -12.35 8.76
N ALA A 43 3.85 -13.52 9.15
CA ALA A 43 3.38 -13.80 10.50
C ALA A 43 4.48 -13.61 11.55
N LEU A 44 5.69 -14.09 11.27
CA LEU A 44 6.84 -13.97 12.18
C LEU A 44 7.21 -12.51 12.46
N LEU A 45 7.30 -11.67 11.41
CA LEU A 45 7.68 -10.28 11.58
C LEU A 45 6.55 -9.46 12.21
N ALA A 46 5.31 -9.73 11.86
CA ALA A 46 4.14 -9.13 12.49
C ALA A 46 4.14 -9.39 14.00
N LEU A 47 4.33 -10.64 14.44
CA LEU A 47 4.42 -10.98 15.87
C LEU A 47 5.61 -10.33 16.58
N LYS A 48 6.77 -10.24 15.94
CA LYS A 48 7.94 -9.57 16.54
C LYS A 48 7.73 -8.07 16.74
N ARG A 49 6.95 -7.41 15.89
CA ARG A 49 6.73 -5.96 15.93
C ARG A 49 5.52 -5.56 16.76
N ARG A 50 4.46 -6.36 16.72
CA ARG A 50 3.17 -6.02 17.33
C ARG A 50 2.41 -7.28 17.81
N PRO A 51 2.97 -8.05 18.76
CA PRO A 51 2.33 -9.27 19.27
C PRO A 51 0.97 -8.99 19.92
N GLN A 52 0.79 -7.80 20.49
CA GLN A 52 -0.46 -7.34 21.09
C GLN A 52 -1.64 -7.22 20.11
N ASP A 53 -1.37 -7.13 18.80
CA ASP A 53 -2.38 -7.02 17.75
C ASP A 53 -2.84 -8.41 17.25
N ALA A 54 -2.18 -9.48 17.68
CA ALA A 54 -2.53 -10.85 17.33
C ALA A 54 -3.80 -11.29 18.04
N VAL A 55 -4.70 -11.92 17.27
CA VAL A 55 -5.99 -12.43 17.75
C VAL A 55 -5.90 -13.92 18.08
N ALA A 56 -5.41 -14.71 17.13
CA ALA A 56 -5.25 -16.15 17.28
C ALA A 56 -4.30 -16.73 16.22
N LEU A 57 -3.70 -17.89 16.54
CA LEU A 57 -3.11 -18.75 15.53
C LEU A 57 -4.13 -19.83 15.17
N GLN A 58 -4.52 -19.87 13.92
CA GLN A 58 -5.49 -20.83 13.36
C GLN A 58 -4.73 -22.01 12.75
N VAL A 59 -5.07 -23.24 13.18
CA VAL A 59 -4.42 -24.46 12.74
C VAL A 59 -5.47 -25.44 12.21
N SER A 60 -5.32 -25.88 10.97
CA SER A 60 -6.17 -26.90 10.33
C SER A 60 -5.37 -28.08 9.76
N GLY A 61 -4.06 -28.13 10.05
CA GLY A 61 -3.15 -29.17 9.59
C GLY A 61 -1.72 -28.88 10.06
N GLU A 62 -0.77 -29.69 9.66
CA GLU A 62 0.64 -29.50 10.03
C GLU A 62 1.19 -28.27 9.32
N GLY A 63 1.70 -27.31 10.10
CA GLY A 63 2.54 -26.24 9.61
C GLY A 63 3.93 -26.79 9.27
N GLY A 64 4.49 -26.44 8.10
CA GLY A 64 5.86 -26.80 7.78
C GLY A 64 6.88 -26.14 8.75
N PRO A 65 8.17 -26.53 8.69
CA PRO A 65 9.23 -26.07 9.61
C PRO A 65 9.34 -24.53 9.74
N ALA A 66 8.93 -23.78 8.73
CA ALA A 66 8.94 -22.32 8.75
C ALA A 66 8.00 -21.72 9.82
N TRP A 67 6.96 -22.46 10.26
CA TRP A 67 6.05 -22.04 11.31
C TRP A 67 6.57 -22.25 12.72
N ASN A 68 7.63 -23.07 12.93
CA ASN A 68 8.15 -23.35 14.27
C ASN A 68 8.55 -22.07 15.04
N ARG A 69 9.10 -21.08 14.35
CA ARG A 69 9.44 -19.77 14.95
C ARG A 69 8.20 -18.95 15.32
N VAL A 70 7.16 -19.05 14.52
CA VAL A 70 5.88 -18.39 14.81
C VAL A 70 5.21 -19.03 16.02
N LEU A 71 5.20 -20.36 16.08
CA LEU A 71 4.67 -21.11 17.22
C LEU A 71 5.37 -20.77 18.54
N ALA A 72 6.71 -20.63 18.51
CA ALA A 72 7.47 -20.22 19.68
C ALA A 72 7.03 -18.83 20.19
N LEU A 73 6.86 -17.83 19.31
CA LEU A 73 6.36 -16.50 19.69
C LEU A 73 4.90 -16.55 20.18
N VAL A 74 4.06 -17.36 19.53
CA VAL A 74 2.66 -17.55 19.96
C VAL A 74 2.60 -18.06 21.39
N GLN A 75 3.44 -19.03 21.76
CA GLN A 75 3.56 -19.55 23.13
C GLN A 75 4.12 -18.51 24.10
N GLU A 76 5.20 -17.81 23.70
CA GLU A 76 5.84 -16.76 24.50
C GLU A 76 4.89 -15.63 24.87
N HIS A 77 4.05 -15.20 23.92
CA HIS A 77 3.09 -14.12 24.12
C HIS A 77 1.70 -14.57 24.58
N GLY A 78 1.51 -15.87 24.84
CA GLY A 78 0.21 -16.41 25.30
C GLY A 78 -0.92 -16.21 24.28
N ILE A 79 -0.62 -16.20 22.99
CA ILE A 79 -1.62 -16.02 21.93
C ILE A 79 -2.43 -17.31 21.79
N ARG A 80 -3.75 -17.18 21.69
CA ARG A 80 -4.68 -18.29 21.57
C ARG A 80 -4.41 -19.09 20.27
N VAL A 81 -4.41 -20.43 20.40
CA VAL A 81 -4.37 -21.34 19.25
C VAL A 81 -5.77 -21.90 19.04
N GLU A 82 -6.29 -21.79 17.84
CA GLU A 82 -7.62 -22.27 17.44
C GLU A 82 -7.49 -23.40 16.42
N GLU A 83 -8.05 -24.56 16.72
CA GLU A 83 -8.20 -25.61 15.72
C GLU A 83 -9.38 -25.28 14.81
N MET A 84 -9.15 -25.26 13.51
CA MET A 84 -10.18 -25.01 12.51
C MET A 84 -10.45 -26.26 11.69
N ASP A 85 -11.73 -26.58 11.50
CA ASP A 85 -12.13 -27.64 10.60
C ASP A 85 -11.76 -27.26 9.14
N ARG A 86 -11.18 -28.22 8.42
CA ARG A 86 -10.83 -28.05 6.99
C ARG A 86 -12.03 -27.67 6.12
N SER A 87 -13.22 -28.11 6.48
CA SER A 87 -14.47 -27.82 5.76
C SER A 87 -14.91 -26.36 5.84
N GLN A 88 -14.51 -25.61 6.88
CA GLN A 88 -14.90 -24.21 7.07
C GLN A 88 -14.04 -23.22 6.23
N ARG A 89 -12.95 -23.69 5.64
CA ARG A 89 -12.04 -22.87 4.82
C ARG A 89 -12.40 -22.79 3.34
N ASP A 90 -13.34 -23.61 2.88
CA ASP A 90 -13.76 -23.66 1.48
C ASP A 90 -14.81 -22.60 1.14
N SER A 91 -14.49 -21.31 1.35
CA SER A 91 -15.31 -20.23 0.80
C SER A 91 -15.10 -20.12 -0.71
N PRO A 92 -16.18 -20.10 -1.53
CA PRO A 92 -16.09 -20.20 -3.01
C PRO A 92 -15.38 -19.04 -3.73
N GLY A 93 -14.81 -18.07 -3.01
CA GLY A 93 -14.23 -16.85 -3.56
C GLY A 93 -12.69 -16.81 -3.68
N ASP A 94 -11.97 -17.72 -3.05
CA ASP A 94 -10.50 -17.62 -2.92
C ASP A 94 -9.78 -18.68 -3.78
N ARG A 95 -9.83 -18.50 -5.10
CA ARG A 95 -9.18 -19.37 -6.08
C ARG A 95 -7.75 -18.91 -6.32
N GLY A 96 -6.76 -19.40 -5.57
CA GLY A 96 -5.40 -19.20 -6.06
C GLY A 96 -4.21 -19.26 -5.09
N GLY A 97 -4.35 -19.65 -3.83
CA GLY A 97 -3.21 -19.83 -2.92
C GLY A 97 -3.08 -21.28 -2.45
N ARG A 98 -1.86 -21.83 -2.38
CA ARG A 98 -1.56 -23.05 -1.61
C ARG A 98 -1.87 -22.72 -0.15
N ARG A 99 -3.05 -23.13 0.34
CA ARG A 99 -3.45 -22.90 1.73
C ARG A 99 -2.54 -23.76 2.61
N THR A 100 -1.68 -23.09 3.35
CA THR A 100 -0.95 -23.72 4.46
C THR A 100 -1.98 -24.07 5.54
N GLY A 101 -1.83 -25.22 6.18
CA GLY A 101 -2.74 -25.61 7.29
C GLY A 101 -2.68 -24.67 8.50
N VAL A 102 -1.95 -23.56 8.43
CA VAL A 102 -1.74 -22.60 9.53
C VAL A 102 -1.90 -21.17 9.02
N ALA A 103 -2.56 -20.31 9.78
CA ALA A 103 -2.65 -18.87 9.53
C ALA A 103 -2.62 -18.08 10.86
N LEU A 104 -2.00 -16.92 10.85
CA LEU A 104 -2.05 -15.97 11.96
C LEU A 104 -3.16 -14.95 11.71
N ALA A 105 -4.17 -14.92 12.57
CA ALA A 105 -5.16 -13.86 12.62
C ALA A 105 -4.61 -12.68 13.43
N ILE A 106 -4.41 -11.53 12.76
CA ILE A 106 -3.80 -10.33 13.36
C ILE A 106 -4.39 -9.06 12.74
N ALA A 107 -4.50 -7.98 13.50
CA ALA A 107 -4.91 -6.69 12.94
C ALA A 107 -3.95 -6.23 11.82
N GLY A 108 -4.42 -5.43 10.88
CA GLY A 108 -3.56 -4.88 9.82
C GLY A 108 -2.45 -3.99 10.37
N PRO A 109 -1.32 -3.80 9.64
CA PRO A 109 -0.26 -2.89 10.05
C PRO A 109 -0.82 -1.47 10.24
N PRO A 110 -0.54 -0.79 11.37
CA PRO A 110 -1.06 0.54 11.62
C PRO A 110 -0.43 1.58 10.70
N ALA A 111 -1.24 2.50 10.17
CA ALA A 111 -0.74 3.62 9.39
C ALA A 111 -0.08 4.66 10.30
N SER A 112 1.08 5.14 9.89
CA SER A 112 1.82 6.23 10.53
C SER A 112 1.27 7.59 10.11
N LYS A 113 1.59 8.63 10.89
CA LYS A 113 1.38 10.02 10.46
C LYS A 113 2.49 10.41 9.46
N LEU A 114 2.13 11.10 8.38
CA LEU A 114 3.07 11.55 7.36
C LEU A 114 4.28 12.28 7.96
N ASN A 115 4.03 13.28 8.83
CA ASN A 115 5.08 14.08 9.43
C ASN A 115 6.05 13.25 10.29
N ALA A 116 5.54 12.27 11.05
CA ALA A 116 6.40 11.39 11.84
C ALA A 116 7.27 10.50 10.94
N MET A 117 6.73 10.02 9.83
CA MET A 117 7.46 9.17 8.89
C MET A 117 8.53 9.96 8.10
N LEU A 118 8.27 11.22 7.74
CA LEU A 118 9.22 12.07 7.04
C LEU A 118 10.26 12.73 7.96
N ALA A 119 9.96 12.90 9.25
CA ALA A 119 10.91 13.46 10.22
C ALA A 119 12.15 12.57 10.43
N GLU A 120 12.14 11.32 9.98
CA GLU A 120 13.32 10.44 9.98
C GLU A 120 14.32 10.75 8.86
N THR A 121 14.18 11.91 8.18
CA THR A 121 15.19 12.39 7.23
C THR A 121 16.51 12.63 7.97
N THR A 122 17.60 12.15 7.40
CA THR A 122 18.94 12.29 8.00
C THR A 122 19.69 13.44 7.35
N ASP A 123 20.43 14.22 8.16
CA ASP A 123 21.34 15.27 7.69
C ASP A 123 22.63 14.69 7.04
N GLY A 124 22.71 13.34 6.93
CA GLY A 124 23.91 12.66 6.46
C GLY A 124 24.00 12.52 4.94
N THR A 125 25.20 12.31 4.45
CA THR A 125 25.55 12.02 3.04
C THR A 125 24.91 10.74 2.51
N ASP A 126 24.50 9.84 3.41
CA ASP A 126 23.81 8.58 3.11
C ASP A 126 22.28 8.77 3.05
N GLY A 127 21.81 9.54 2.09
CA GLY A 127 20.40 9.88 1.94
C GLY A 127 19.44 8.68 2.03
N GLY A 128 18.30 8.88 2.72
CA GLY A 128 17.24 7.88 2.82
C GLY A 128 16.41 7.78 1.54
N LEU A 129 15.76 6.64 1.35
CA LEU A 129 14.80 6.42 0.27
C LEU A 129 13.40 6.22 0.86
N TRP A 130 12.43 6.99 0.34
CA TRP A 130 11.00 6.82 0.58
C TRP A 130 10.31 6.51 -0.74
N LEU A 131 9.15 5.88 -0.68
CA LEU A 131 8.31 5.61 -1.83
C LEU A 131 6.97 6.35 -1.72
N ALA A 132 6.45 6.80 -2.87
CA ALA A 132 5.07 7.23 -3.01
C ALA A 132 4.40 6.43 -4.13
N LEU A 133 3.31 5.76 -3.82
CA LEU A 133 2.60 4.89 -4.75
C LEU A 133 1.28 5.53 -5.15
N GLU A 134 1.18 5.94 -6.41
CA GLU A 134 -0.02 6.57 -6.96
C GLU A 134 -0.87 5.53 -7.69
N GLN A 135 -1.98 5.12 -7.06
CA GLN A 135 -2.96 4.21 -7.68
C GLN A 135 -2.41 2.84 -8.11
N VAL A 136 -1.51 2.26 -7.34
CA VAL A 136 -1.15 0.84 -7.47
C VAL A 136 -2.33 0.02 -6.97
N GLN A 137 -2.98 -0.75 -7.86
CA GLN A 137 -4.29 -1.36 -7.59
C GLN A 137 -4.21 -2.84 -7.20
N ASP A 138 -3.20 -3.57 -7.67
CA ASP A 138 -3.04 -4.98 -7.33
C ASP A 138 -2.36 -5.14 -5.95
N PRO A 139 -3.01 -5.80 -4.98
CA PRO A 139 -2.41 -6.10 -3.68
C PRO A 139 -1.11 -6.91 -3.76
N ARG A 140 -0.94 -7.73 -4.81
CA ARG A 140 0.30 -8.49 -5.02
C ARG A 140 1.45 -7.58 -5.43
N ASN A 141 1.20 -6.61 -6.33
CA ASN A 141 2.20 -5.60 -6.69
C ASN A 141 2.58 -4.76 -5.47
N LEU A 142 1.58 -4.32 -4.69
CA LEU A 142 1.81 -3.59 -3.45
C LEU A 142 2.71 -4.39 -2.48
N GLY A 143 2.38 -5.65 -2.24
CA GLY A 143 3.16 -6.54 -1.37
C GLY A 143 4.58 -6.75 -1.87
N ALA A 144 4.77 -6.97 -3.18
CA ALA A 144 6.09 -7.13 -3.79
C ALA A 144 6.95 -5.86 -3.66
N ILE A 145 6.34 -4.67 -3.79
CA ILE A 145 7.01 -3.38 -3.57
C ILE A 145 7.47 -3.25 -2.12
N PHE A 146 6.60 -3.57 -1.14
CA PHE A 146 6.98 -3.54 0.28
C PHE A 146 8.10 -4.52 0.59
N ARG A 147 8.08 -5.72 0.01
CA ARG A 147 9.15 -6.72 0.17
C ARG A 147 10.50 -6.20 -0.35
N SER A 148 10.52 -5.70 -1.57
CA SER A 148 11.72 -5.12 -2.18
C SER A 148 12.16 -3.86 -1.43
N GLY A 149 11.23 -3.00 -1.01
CA GLY A 149 11.50 -1.82 -0.21
C GLY A 149 12.18 -2.15 1.12
N ALA A 150 11.70 -3.18 1.83
CA ALA A 150 12.35 -3.63 3.06
C ALA A 150 13.77 -4.14 2.82
N PHE A 151 13.99 -4.84 1.70
CA PHE A 151 15.32 -5.32 1.31
C PHE A 151 16.30 -4.18 1.00
N PHE A 152 15.82 -3.13 0.32
CA PHE A 152 16.63 -1.96 -0.05
C PHE A 152 16.69 -0.87 1.03
N GLY A 153 16.09 -1.09 2.21
CA GLY A 153 16.15 -0.13 3.32
C GLY A 153 15.28 1.11 3.12
N VAL A 154 14.15 0.98 2.42
CA VAL A 154 13.15 2.05 2.29
C VAL A 154 12.64 2.45 3.67
N ARG A 155 12.64 3.75 3.97
CA ARG A 155 12.30 4.30 5.28
C ARG A 155 10.82 4.56 5.48
N GLY A 156 10.04 4.67 4.40
CA GLY A 156 8.60 4.85 4.49
C GLY A 156 7.91 4.76 3.14
N VAL A 157 6.61 4.41 3.15
CA VAL A 157 5.79 4.29 1.95
C VAL A 157 4.54 5.16 2.10
N ILE A 158 4.32 6.05 1.14
CA ILE A 158 3.13 6.89 1.02
C ILE A 158 2.18 6.22 0.03
N LEU A 159 0.95 5.92 0.46
CA LEU A 159 -0.10 5.33 -0.36
C LEU A 159 -1.17 6.37 -0.66
N THR A 160 -1.70 6.39 -1.87
CA THR A 160 -2.91 7.18 -2.16
C THR A 160 -4.15 6.42 -1.68
N LYS A 161 -5.15 7.17 -1.13
CA LYS A 161 -6.40 6.57 -0.64
C LYS A 161 -7.26 6.03 -1.78
N ASP A 162 -7.38 6.81 -2.85
CA ASP A 162 -8.32 6.53 -3.92
C ASP A 162 -7.73 5.63 -4.99
N ARG A 163 -8.47 4.60 -5.39
CA ARG A 163 -8.10 3.65 -6.44
C ARG A 163 -6.75 2.96 -6.21
N SER A 164 -6.42 2.71 -4.96
CA SER A 164 -5.19 2.03 -4.56
C SER A 164 -5.52 0.78 -3.75
N ALA A 165 -4.69 -0.24 -3.87
CA ALA A 165 -4.74 -1.38 -2.99
C ALA A 165 -4.42 -0.97 -1.56
N SER A 166 -5.04 -1.63 -0.59
CA SER A 166 -4.68 -1.56 0.82
C SER A 166 -3.80 -2.76 1.22
N LEU A 167 -3.20 -2.68 2.40
CA LEU A 167 -2.43 -3.78 2.99
C LEU A 167 -3.36 -4.89 3.49
N THR A 168 -3.99 -5.58 2.54
CA THR A 168 -4.81 -6.78 2.77
C THR A 168 -3.93 -7.97 3.17
N ALA A 169 -4.53 -9.09 3.59
CA ALA A 169 -3.81 -10.34 3.87
C ALA A 169 -2.93 -10.77 2.67
N ILE A 170 -3.46 -10.65 1.43
CA ILE A 170 -2.71 -10.98 0.19
C ILE A 170 -1.48 -10.07 0.04
N ALA A 171 -1.62 -8.77 0.28
CA ALA A 171 -0.51 -7.83 0.20
C ALA A 171 0.54 -8.13 1.29
N CYS A 172 0.12 -8.35 2.53
CA CYS A 172 1.01 -8.66 3.65
C CYS A 172 1.75 -9.99 3.46
N ASP A 173 1.06 -11.03 2.98
CA ASP A 173 1.67 -12.33 2.66
C ASP A 173 2.70 -12.21 1.53
N THR A 174 2.37 -11.46 0.47
CA THR A 174 3.30 -11.20 -0.64
C THR A 174 4.52 -10.39 -0.18
N ALA A 175 4.31 -9.45 0.74
CA ALA A 175 5.37 -8.63 1.33
C ALA A 175 6.33 -9.44 2.21
N ALA A 176 5.96 -10.66 2.64
CA ALA A 176 6.79 -11.57 3.43
C ALA A 176 7.45 -10.90 4.66
N GLY A 177 6.69 -10.01 5.32
CA GLY A 177 7.11 -9.21 6.47
C GLY A 177 7.47 -7.75 6.14
N GLY A 178 7.69 -7.40 4.87
CA GLY A 178 8.01 -6.01 4.47
C GLY A 178 6.95 -4.99 4.90
N ALA A 179 5.67 -5.38 4.95
CA ALA A 179 4.58 -4.53 5.39
C ALA A 179 4.66 -4.13 6.88
N ASP A 180 5.29 -4.96 7.71
CA ASP A 180 5.53 -4.68 9.13
C ASP A 180 6.94 -4.07 9.37
N ALA A 181 7.84 -4.20 8.38
CA ALA A 181 9.19 -3.65 8.45
C ALA A 181 9.24 -2.16 8.14
N ILE A 182 8.39 -1.68 7.21
CA ILE A 182 8.41 -0.32 6.71
C ILE A 182 7.16 0.44 7.18
N PRO A 183 7.30 1.61 7.84
CA PRO A 183 6.17 2.46 8.15
C PRO A 183 5.48 2.95 6.87
N HIS A 184 4.16 3.08 6.92
CA HIS A 184 3.40 3.60 5.79
C HIS A 184 2.37 4.62 6.25
N CYS A 185 1.98 5.51 5.34
CA CYS A 185 0.86 6.42 5.55
C CYS A 185 -0.06 6.44 4.34
N VAL A 186 -1.31 6.86 4.54
CA VAL A 186 -2.32 6.99 3.49
C VAL A 186 -2.70 8.45 3.33
N VAL A 187 -2.59 8.97 2.11
CA VAL A 187 -2.88 10.38 1.78
C VAL A 187 -3.98 10.49 0.72
N THR A 188 -4.75 11.56 0.77
CA THR A 188 -5.80 11.84 -0.23
C THR A 188 -5.30 12.69 -1.39
N ASN A 189 -4.30 13.55 -1.17
CA ASN A 189 -3.75 14.46 -2.17
C ASN A 189 -2.23 14.28 -2.27
N LEU A 190 -1.80 13.44 -3.20
CA LEU A 190 -0.38 13.14 -3.38
C LEU A 190 0.40 14.38 -3.83
N ALA A 191 -0.11 15.16 -4.78
CA ALA A 191 0.58 16.35 -5.28
C ALA A 191 0.93 17.33 -4.14
N ARG A 192 -0.03 17.58 -3.22
CA ARG A 192 0.24 18.40 -2.00
C ARG A 192 1.25 17.74 -1.08
N THR A 193 1.19 16.42 -0.94
CA THR A 193 2.14 15.66 -0.11
C THR A 193 3.56 15.77 -0.65
N LEU A 194 3.75 15.73 -1.98
CA LEU A 194 5.06 15.91 -2.60
C LEU A 194 5.62 17.32 -2.36
N GLU A 195 4.77 18.36 -2.39
CA GLU A 195 5.17 19.72 -2.02
C GLU A 195 5.70 19.79 -0.58
N VAL A 196 4.93 19.24 0.38
CA VAL A 196 5.34 19.16 1.79
C VAL A 196 6.65 18.38 1.94
N ALA A 197 6.79 17.24 1.30
CA ALA A 197 8.01 16.44 1.37
C ALA A 197 9.25 17.21 0.89
N ARG A 198 9.10 18.01 -0.18
CA ARG A 198 10.16 18.82 -0.73
C ARG A 198 10.47 20.05 0.11
N GLU A 199 9.43 20.81 0.50
CA GLU A 199 9.59 22.14 1.13
C GLU A 199 9.93 22.05 2.61
N GLU A 200 9.31 21.10 3.34
CA GLU A 200 9.46 20.99 4.79
C GLU A 200 10.51 19.94 5.21
N TYR A 201 10.77 18.93 4.35
CA TYR A 201 11.67 17.81 4.66
C TYR A 201 12.87 17.69 3.71
N ALA A 202 13.01 18.60 2.76
CA ALA A 202 14.11 18.63 1.79
C ALA A 202 14.32 17.31 1.03
N LEU A 203 13.24 16.57 0.73
CA LEU A 203 13.33 15.38 -0.09
C LEU A 203 13.39 15.75 -1.58
N ARG A 204 14.35 15.17 -2.30
CA ARG A 204 14.36 15.17 -3.76
C ARG A 204 13.25 14.24 -4.27
N VAL A 205 12.31 14.78 -5.04
CA VAL A 205 11.17 14.01 -5.58
C VAL A 205 11.51 13.52 -6.99
N VAL A 206 11.61 12.20 -7.16
CA VAL A 206 11.91 11.54 -8.44
C VAL A 206 10.71 10.74 -8.90
N GLY A 207 10.11 11.10 -10.03
CA GLY A 207 8.98 10.39 -10.62
C GLY A 207 9.44 9.33 -11.63
N ALA A 208 8.93 8.11 -11.53
CA ALA A 208 9.13 7.07 -12.52
C ALA A 208 8.21 7.29 -13.74
N SER A 209 8.79 7.35 -14.94
CA SER A 209 8.04 7.50 -16.20
C SER A 209 8.80 6.80 -17.33
N GLU A 210 8.12 5.93 -18.07
CA GLU A 210 8.69 5.27 -19.26
C GLU A 210 9.02 6.25 -20.39
N HIS A 211 8.38 7.43 -20.35
CA HIS A 211 8.60 8.49 -21.34
C HIS A 211 9.63 9.54 -20.90
N ALA A 212 10.31 9.34 -19.77
CA ALA A 212 11.35 10.26 -19.35
C ALA A 212 12.60 10.08 -20.23
N GLU A 213 13.23 11.19 -20.57
CA GLU A 213 14.48 11.18 -21.35
C GLU A 213 15.68 10.78 -20.47
N GLU A 214 15.57 11.00 -19.16
CA GLU A 214 16.64 10.76 -18.23
C GLU A 214 16.63 9.31 -17.70
N PRO A 215 17.71 8.54 -17.91
CA PRO A 215 17.82 7.22 -17.34
C PRO A 215 18.03 7.30 -15.81
N ILE A 216 17.41 6.37 -15.06
CA ILE A 216 17.52 6.32 -13.59
C ILE A 216 18.98 6.26 -13.11
N ALA A 217 19.86 5.61 -13.87
CA ALA A 217 21.29 5.54 -13.57
C ALA A 217 21.99 6.91 -13.54
N ALA A 218 21.49 7.90 -14.30
CA ALA A 218 22.02 9.26 -14.28
C ALA A 218 21.57 10.06 -13.05
N ILE A 219 20.47 9.67 -12.42
CA ILE A 219 20.01 10.27 -11.16
C ILE A 219 20.86 9.77 -9.98
N GLY A 220 21.13 8.47 -9.95
CA GLY A 220 21.98 7.83 -8.96
C GLY A 220 21.56 8.06 -7.50
N ARG A 221 22.35 7.54 -6.59
CA ARG A 221 22.23 7.81 -5.15
C ARG A 221 22.46 9.31 -4.89
N GLY A 222 21.69 9.90 -4.01
CA GLY A 222 21.77 11.31 -3.70
C GLY A 222 21.23 11.62 -2.32
N PRO A 223 20.83 12.88 -2.05
CA PRO A 223 20.21 13.24 -0.79
C PRO A 223 18.94 12.43 -0.54
N ASN A 224 18.28 12.64 0.59
CA ASN A 224 17.00 12.05 0.89
C ASN A 224 16.06 12.12 -0.32
N THR A 225 15.62 10.96 -0.81
CA THR A 225 14.87 10.86 -2.06
C THR A 225 13.51 10.21 -1.85
N LEU A 226 12.47 10.80 -2.44
CA LEU A 226 11.13 10.25 -2.55
C LEU A 226 10.91 9.79 -3.98
N LEU A 227 10.92 8.47 -4.19
CA LEU A 227 10.60 7.85 -5.49
C LEU A 227 9.10 7.72 -5.64
N VAL A 228 8.54 8.28 -6.71
CA VAL A 228 7.11 8.25 -7.01
C VAL A 228 6.85 7.27 -8.14
N LEU A 229 6.02 6.26 -7.87
CA LEU A 229 5.59 5.24 -8.82
C LEU A 229 4.11 5.43 -9.13
N GLY A 230 3.75 5.42 -10.39
CA GLY A 230 2.38 5.61 -10.88
C GLY A 230 1.61 4.30 -11.06
N ASN A 231 0.38 4.46 -11.56
CA ASN A 231 -0.47 3.35 -11.98
C ASN A 231 0.16 2.55 -13.12
N GLU A 232 -0.12 1.23 -13.16
CA GLU A 232 0.46 0.30 -14.11
C GLU A 232 0.16 0.63 -15.58
N GLU A 233 -1.04 1.18 -15.87
CA GLU A 233 -1.48 1.48 -17.23
C GLU A 233 -1.29 2.96 -17.60
N LYS A 234 -1.48 3.87 -16.64
CA LYS A 234 -1.56 5.33 -16.88
C LYS A 234 -0.33 6.10 -16.42
N GLY A 235 0.57 5.42 -15.70
CA GLY A 235 1.72 6.07 -15.09
C GLY A 235 1.32 7.13 -14.05
N LEU A 236 2.12 8.15 -13.90
CA LEU A 236 1.89 9.28 -13.00
C LEU A 236 0.83 10.24 -13.57
N ARG A 237 -0.08 10.70 -12.70
CA ARG A 237 -1.02 11.77 -13.05
C ARG A 237 -0.27 13.06 -13.38
N ARG A 238 -0.89 13.92 -14.22
CA ARG A 238 -0.30 15.19 -14.66
C ARG A 238 0.20 16.04 -13.48
N LEU A 239 -0.63 16.29 -12.46
CA LEU A 239 -0.25 17.11 -11.32
C LEU A 239 0.87 16.47 -10.48
N THR A 240 0.89 15.16 -10.31
CA THR A 240 1.97 14.44 -9.62
C THR A 240 3.27 14.58 -10.38
N ARG A 241 3.23 14.43 -11.70
CA ARG A 241 4.39 14.60 -12.60
C ARG A 241 4.98 16.02 -12.52
N GLU A 242 4.12 17.05 -12.51
CA GLU A 242 4.51 18.46 -12.39
C GLU A 242 5.16 18.80 -11.03
N ARG A 243 4.96 17.96 -9.99
CA ARG A 243 5.54 18.15 -8.66
C ARG A 243 6.83 17.36 -8.44
N CYS A 244 7.22 16.52 -9.38
CA CYS A 244 8.52 15.85 -9.35
C CYS A 244 9.62 16.83 -9.76
N ASP A 245 10.76 16.78 -9.06
CA ASP A 245 11.95 17.58 -9.41
C ASP A 245 12.62 17.00 -10.66
N ARG A 246 12.55 15.68 -10.83
CA ARG A 246 13.08 14.94 -11.99
C ARG A 246 12.14 13.78 -12.34
N LEU A 247 12.12 13.44 -13.61
CA LEU A 247 11.49 12.23 -14.12
C LEU A 247 12.57 11.28 -14.62
N ALA A 248 12.44 9.99 -14.30
CA ALA A 248 13.43 8.99 -14.67
C ALA A 248 12.79 7.79 -15.34
N ALA A 249 13.46 7.27 -16.36
CA ALA A 249 13.11 6.03 -17.04
C ALA A 249 14.07 4.90 -16.68
N ILE A 250 13.58 3.67 -16.76
CA ILE A 250 14.41 2.48 -16.89
C ILE A 250 14.64 2.30 -18.39
N PRO A 251 15.87 2.41 -18.88
CA PRO A 251 16.15 2.22 -20.30
C PRO A 251 15.78 0.80 -20.74
N ALA A 252 14.99 0.70 -21.80
CA ALA A 252 14.72 -0.59 -22.43
C ALA A 252 15.97 -1.07 -23.21
N GLY A 253 16.26 -2.37 -23.13
CA GLY A 253 17.43 -2.96 -23.78
C GLY A 253 17.18 -3.34 -25.23
N GLY A 254 17.52 -2.51 -26.22
CA GLY A 254 17.45 -2.81 -27.66
C GLY A 254 16.39 -2.05 -28.44
N SER A 255 16.35 -2.18 -29.74
CA SER A 255 15.38 -1.57 -30.67
C SER A 255 14.29 -2.57 -31.06
N GLY A 256 13.01 -2.14 -31.05
CA GLY A 256 11.90 -2.94 -31.57
C GLY A 256 11.16 -3.77 -30.52
N HIS A 257 10.90 -3.19 -29.33
CA HIS A 257 10.20 -3.91 -28.27
C HIS A 257 8.70 -4.04 -28.55
N GLU A 258 8.20 -5.27 -28.51
CA GLU A 258 6.76 -5.57 -28.43
C GLU A 258 6.21 -5.33 -27.01
N VAL A 259 7.08 -5.34 -25.98
CA VAL A 259 6.72 -5.09 -24.58
C VAL A 259 7.09 -3.65 -24.20
N GLY A 260 6.08 -2.79 -24.02
CA GLY A 260 6.27 -1.35 -23.80
C GLY A 260 6.66 -0.95 -22.38
N SER A 261 6.34 -1.78 -21.35
CA SER A 261 6.59 -1.42 -19.96
C SER A 261 6.89 -2.64 -19.07
N LEU A 262 7.52 -2.39 -17.94
CA LEU A 262 7.71 -3.39 -16.88
C LEU A 262 6.51 -3.41 -15.93
N ASN A 263 6.24 -4.56 -15.32
CA ASN A 263 5.36 -4.62 -14.16
C ASN A 263 5.85 -3.64 -13.09
N VAL A 264 4.92 -2.91 -12.45
CA VAL A 264 5.25 -1.83 -11.48
C VAL A 264 6.13 -2.32 -10.32
N SER A 265 5.95 -3.54 -9.82
CA SER A 265 6.76 -4.06 -8.73
C SER A 265 8.18 -4.41 -9.18
N VAL A 266 8.36 -4.85 -10.44
CA VAL A 266 9.67 -5.08 -11.06
C VAL A 266 10.37 -3.74 -11.30
N ALA A 267 9.66 -2.77 -11.88
CA ALA A 267 10.17 -1.41 -12.08
C ALA A 267 10.61 -0.79 -10.75
N ALA A 268 9.79 -0.92 -9.69
CA ALA A 268 10.13 -0.45 -8.36
C ALA A 268 11.45 -1.05 -7.85
N GLY A 269 11.65 -2.37 -8.02
CA GLY A 269 12.88 -3.05 -7.63
C GLY A 269 14.13 -2.50 -8.34
N VAL A 270 14.05 -2.30 -9.65
CA VAL A 270 15.15 -1.75 -10.47
C VAL A 270 15.46 -0.30 -10.05
N LEU A 271 14.43 0.53 -9.89
CA LEU A 271 14.57 1.93 -9.50
C LEU A 271 15.16 2.07 -8.08
N MET A 272 14.67 1.28 -7.12
CA MET A 272 15.22 1.26 -5.76
C MET A 272 16.69 0.83 -5.76
N HIS A 273 17.04 -0.21 -6.51
CA HIS A 273 18.43 -0.65 -6.65
C HIS A 273 19.31 0.49 -7.15
N SER A 274 18.92 1.15 -8.24
CA SER A 274 19.69 2.26 -8.82
C SER A 274 19.84 3.45 -7.87
N LEU A 275 18.81 3.76 -7.05
CA LEU A 275 18.84 4.89 -6.12
C LEU A 275 19.54 4.57 -4.78
N THR A 276 19.76 3.31 -4.45
CA THR A 276 20.44 2.90 -3.21
C THR A 276 21.90 2.51 -3.41
N GLN A 277 22.28 2.16 -4.63
CA GLN A 277 23.69 1.91 -4.96
C GLN A 277 24.37 3.26 -5.28
N GLY A 278 25.53 3.51 -4.68
CA GLY A 278 26.36 4.65 -5.07
C GLY A 278 26.88 4.50 -6.51
N PRO A 279 27.42 5.53 -7.13
CA PRO A 279 28.18 5.38 -8.37
C PRO A 279 29.31 4.38 -8.11
N GLN A 280 29.37 3.34 -8.95
CA GLN A 280 30.52 2.42 -8.98
C GLN A 280 31.72 3.13 -9.59
#